data_8174c1051cca62641d8357c17da26a95
#
_entry.id   8174c1051cca62641d8357c17da26a95
#
_cell.length_a   1.000
_cell.length_b   1.000
_cell.length_c   1.000
_cell.angle_alpha   90.00
_cell.angle_beta   90.00
_cell.angle_gamma   90.00
#
_symmetry.space_group_name_H-M   'P 1'
#
loop_
_entity.id
_entity.type
_entity.pdbx_description
1 polymer ?
#
loop_
_entity_poly.entity_id
_entity_poly.type
_entity_poly.pdbx_seq_one_letter_code
_entity_poly.pdbx_strand_id
1 'polypeptide(L)'
;MRTVRQLIYRDVFWSVFFVAVAFLSLFFFIDFVDEVERVGRNGYPMLLAALSALLEQPGHVYELFPIAVLIGTIYSMARLAQSSEFTILRTAGLGPGRALGLLAMVGVIFGVLTFAVGEYVTPHSEQQVALLKSRFGMGLAIGRTGAWLKEHRQDADGLKSITVNVRGVGRAGELDDVRIFEVDEAGRLVRSITAERAIVSRDRNVHEWTLQNAIVTLWQPSAASAPPRIDERRAALMRWDTTLNASVAAAAVLPIQSMGVFALWDYSTHLVQEEQASQRYRQQFWKRVLYPFTCLVMVSLALPFAYLSARAGGVSVKVFGGVMLGISFILLNNVAGHLGLLHDWNPWLAASVPSLLYLLLSMSAFTWLVRYR
;
A
#
# COMPACT_ATOMS: atom_id res chain seq x y z
N MET A 1 34.17 15.22 -15.92
CA MET A 1 33.22 14.47 -15.06
C MET A 1 31.73 14.77 -15.31
N ARG A 2 31.32 15.94 -15.83
CA ARG A 2 29.91 16.20 -16.17
C ARG A 2 29.37 15.24 -17.23
N THR A 3 30.16 14.98 -18.28
CA THR A 3 29.80 14.09 -19.40
C THR A 3 29.58 12.63 -18.95
N VAL A 4 30.48 12.11 -18.09
CA VAL A 4 30.37 10.74 -17.55
C VAL A 4 29.09 10.59 -16.71
N ARG A 5 28.79 11.58 -15.88
CA ARG A 5 27.58 11.61 -15.07
C ARG A 5 26.31 11.60 -15.92
N GLN A 6 26.28 12.47 -16.96
CA GLN A 6 25.15 12.52 -17.89
C GLN A 6 24.95 11.22 -18.67
N LEU A 7 26.05 10.57 -19.09
CA LEU A 7 25.99 9.28 -19.77
C LEU A 7 25.34 8.23 -18.88
N ILE A 8 25.88 8.02 -17.66
CA ILE A 8 25.37 7.01 -16.73
C ILE A 8 23.90 7.30 -16.36
N TYR A 9 23.57 8.54 -16.04
CA TYR A 9 22.22 8.91 -15.65
C TYR A 9 21.21 8.67 -16.77
N ARG A 10 21.53 9.10 -17.99
CA ARG A 10 20.68 8.90 -19.15
C ARG A 10 20.48 7.43 -19.45
N ASP A 11 21.53 6.66 -19.38
CA ASP A 11 21.51 5.23 -19.70
C ASP A 11 20.70 4.43 -18.68
N VAL A 12 20.94 4.67 -17.40
CA VAL A 12 20.16 4.05 -16.31
C VAL A 12 18.70 4.48 -16.37
N PHE A 13 18.43 5.79 -16.57
CA PHE A 13 17.07 6.29 -16.66
C PHE A 13 16.26 5.61 -17.77
N TRP A 14 16.80 5.57 -18.99
CA TRP A 14 16.10 4.94 -20.10
C TRP A 14 15.95 3.43 -19.93
N SER A 15 16.93 2.77 -19.35
CA SER A 15 16.85 1.34 -19.06
C SER A 15 15.77 1.03 -18.01
N VAL A 16 15.74 1.81 -16.92
CA VAL A 16 14.70 1.68 -15.89
C VAL A 16 13.31 2.01 -16.43
N PHE A 17 13.20 3.09 -17.22
CA PHE A 17 11.96 3.48 -17.86
C PHE A 17 11.41 2.39 -18.78
N PHE A 18 12.28 1.79 -19.61
CA PHE A 18 11.88 0.70 -20.50
C PHE A 18 11.36 -0.52 -19.72
N VAL A 19 12.07 -0.92 -18.66
CA VAL A 19 11.66 -2.04 -17.80
C VAL A 19 10.35 -1.72 -17.08
N ALA A 20 10.19 -0.50 -16.58
CA ALA A 20 8.96 -0.07 -15.92
C ALA A 20 7.76 -0.10 -16.88
N VAL A 21 7.93 0.41 -18.11
CA VAL A 21 6.87 0.36 -19.14
C VAL A 21 6.52 -1.08 -19.51
N ALA A 22 7.51 -1.97 -19.61
CA ALA A 22 7.26 -3.39 -19.90
C ALA A 22 6.41 -4.05 -18.80
N PHE A 23 6.74 -3.80 -17.52
CA PHE A 23 5.93 -4.28 -16.39
C PHE A 23 4.52 -3.68 -16.40
N LEU A 24 4.43 -2.37 -16.56
CA LEU A 24 3.12 -1.69 -16.58
C LEU A 24 2.23 -2.17 -17.72
N SER A 25 2.81 -2.44 -18.91
CA SER A 25 2.05 -3.01 -20.02
C SER A 25 1.51 -4.41 -19.70
N LEU A 26 2.30 -5.22 -19.00
CA LEU A 26 1.89 -6.56 -18.57
C LEU A 26 0.75 -6.47 -17.53
N PHE A 27 0.91 -5.63 -16.52
CA PHE A 27 -0.10 -5.47 -15.46
C PHE A 27 -1.37 -4.80 -16.00
N PHE A 28 -1.24 -3.81 -16.89
CA PHE A 28 -2.39 -3.25 -17.58
C PHE A 28 -3.20 -4.33 -18.32
N PHE A 29 -2.53 -5.25 -18.98
CA PHE A 29 -3.22 -6.33 -19.69
C PHE A 29 -3.92 -7.27 -18.71
N ILE A 30 -3.29 -7.63 -17.60
CA ILE A 30 -3.89 -8.49 -16.56
C ILE A 30 -5.13 -7.81 -15.97
N ASP A 31 -4.98 -6.56 -15.50
CA ASP A 31 -6.09 -5.80 -14.91
C ASP A 31 -7.24 -5.60 -15.91
N PHE A 32 -6.90 -5.35 -17.16
CA PHE A 32 -7.90 -5.18 -18.21
C PHE A 32 -8.69 -6.49 -18.47
N VAL A 33 -8.01 -7.64 -18.48
CA VAL A 33 -8.68 -8.94 -18.59
C VAL A 33 -9.62 -9.19 -17.42
N ASP A 34 -9.17 -8.89 -16.19
CA ASP A 34 -9.99 -9.03 -14.98
C ASP A 34 -11.23 -8.09 -15.02
N GLU A 35 -11.07 -6.87 -15.56
CA GLU A 35 -12.17 -5.93 -15.71
C GLU A 35 -13.15 -6.33 -16.85
N VAL A 36 -12.66 -6.98 -17.91
CA VAL A 36 -13.50 -7.45 -19.01
C VAL A 36 -14.54 -8.47 -18.53
N GLU A 37 -14.22 -9.31 -17.55
CA GLU A 37 -15.18 -10.24 -16.94
C GLU A 37 -16.40 -9.55 -16.29
N ARG A 38 -16.26 -8.27 -15.97
CA ARG A 38 -17.30 -7.44 -15.34
C ARG A 38 -18.11 -6.65 -16.36
N VAL A 39 -17.65 -6.57 -17.63
CA VAL A 39 -18.34 -5.83 -18.72
C VAL A 39 -19.73 -6.42 -18.94
N GLY A 40 -20.69 -5.53 -19.12
CA GLY A 40 -22.11 -5.88 -19.30
C GLY A 40 -22.89 -6.02 -17.98
N ARG A 41 -22.24 -6.22 -16.84
CA ARG A 41 -22.93 -6.22 -15.55
C ARG A 41 -23.41 -4.80 -15.24
N ASN A 42 -24.70 -4.65 -14.95
CA ASN A 42 -25.33 -3.35 -14.68
C ASN A 42 -25.03 -2.27 -15.75
N GLY A 43 -24.77 -2.67 -17.01
CA GLY A 43 -24.46 -1.73 -18.09
C GLY A 43 -23.02 -1.17 -18.07
N TYR A 44 -22.09 -1.83 -17.40
CA TYR A 44 -20.67 -1.41 -17.36
C TYR A 44 -20.02 -1.56 -18.75
N PRO A 45 -19.59 -0.45 -19.39
CA PRO A 45 -19.06 -0.49 -20.74
C PRO A 45 -17.56 -0.84 -20.77
N MET A 46 -17.10 -1.45 -21.86
CA MET A 46 -15.70 -1.85 -22.08
C MET A 46 -14.71 -0.68 -21.99
N LEU A 47 -15.12 0.52 -22.42
CA LEU A 47 -14.26 1.71 -22.32
C LEU A 47 -13.92 2.06 -20.85
N LEU A 48 -14.89 1.90 -19.94
CA LEU A 48 -14.65 2.15 -18.53
C LEU A 48 -13.82 1.04 -17.88
N ALA A 49 -13.91 -0.20 -18.38
CA ALA A 49 -13.01 -1.29 -17.97
C ALA A 49 -11.54 -0.94 -18.31
N ALA A 50 -11.28 -0.48 -19.52
CA ALA A 50 -9.94 -0.02 -19.93
C ALA A 50 -9.47 1.20 -19.11
N LEU A 51 -10.37 2.15 -18.84
CA LEU A 51 -10.05 3.32 -18.00
C LEU A 51 -9.76 2.93 -16.55
N SER A 52 -10.51 1.98 -15.98
CA SER A 52 -10.24 1.47 -14.63
C SER A 52 -8.88 0.80 -14.55
N ALA A 53 -8.55 -0.10 -15.48
CA ALA A 53 -7.24 -0.73 -15.57
C ALA A 53 -6.09 0.30 -15.73
N LEU A 54 -6.31 1.39 -16.47
CA LEU A 54 -5.32 2.47 -16.59
C LEU A 54 -5.16 3.26 -15.29
N LEU A 55 -6.25 3.50 -14.57
CA LEU A 55 -6.22 4.21 -13.29
C LEU A 55 -5.61 3.38 -12.15
N GLU A 56 -5.54 2.06 -12.27
CA GLU A 56 -4.87 1.17 -11.32
C GLU A 56 -3.34 1.15 -11.50
N GLN A 57 -2.82 1.59 -12.67
CA GLN A 57 -1.38 1.58 -12.99
C GLN A 57 -0.48 2.35 -12.00
N PRO A 58 -0.85 3.52 -11.43
CA PRO A 58 -0.02 4.19 -10.43
C PRO A 58 0.28 3.34 -9.20
N GLY A 59 -0.66 2.47 -8.79
CA GLY A 59 -0.44 1.49 -7.73
C GLY A 59 0.65 0.49 -8.09
N HIS A 60 0.59 -0.07 -9.30
CA HIS A 60 1.61 -0.99 -9.82
C HIS A 60 2.96 -0.31 -10.00
N VAL A 61 3.01 0.95 -10.46
CA VAL A 61 4.26 1.73 -10.48
C VAL A 61 4.88 1.73 -9.10
N TYR A 62 4.11 2.08 -8.09
CA TYR A 62 4.63 2.14 -6.72
C TYR A 62 5.14 0.77 -6.26
N GLU A 63 4.43 -0.30 -6.48
CA GLU A 63 4.77 -1.64 -5.97
C GLU A 63 6.00 -2.24 -6.69
N LEU A 64 6.08 -2.10 -8.01
CA LEU A 64 7.08 -2.79 -8.86
C LEU A 64 8.33 -1.97 -9.14
N PHE A 65 8.30 -0.67 -8.86
CA PHE A 65 9.38 0.23 -9.25
C PHE A 65 10.77 -0.13 -8.69
N PRO A 66 10.94 -0.59 -7.44
CA PRO A 66 12.25 -1.00 -6.94
C PRO A 66 12.87 -2.12 -7.77
N ILE A 67 12.04 -3.04 -8.26
CA ILE A 67 12.50 -4.15 -9.10
C ILE A 67 12.85 -3.65 -10.51
N ALA A 68 12.03 -2.76 -11.07
CA ALA A 68 12.33 -2.13 -12.35
C ALA A 68 13.64 -1.34 -12.28
N VAL A 69 13.90 -0.64 -11.16
CA VAL A 69 15.14 0.06 -10.88
C VAL A 69 16.34 -0.92 -10.81
N LEU A 70 16.18 -2.05 -10.11
CA LEU A 70 17.23 -3.07 -10.05
C LEU A 70 17.55 -3.63 -11.43
N ILE A 71 16.55 -4.12 -12.14
CA ILE A 71 16.74 -4.77 -13.46
C ILE A 71 17.28 -3.77 -14.48
N GLY A 72 16.69 -2.57 -14.56
CA GLY A 72 17.15 -1.54 -15.49
C GLY A 72 18.57 -1.07 -15.21
N THR A 73 18.94 -0.94 -13.94
CA THR A 73 20.31 -0.57 -13.55
C THR A 73 21.29 -1.69 -13.85
N ILE A 74 20.94 -2.96 -13.55
CA ILE A 74 21.76 -4.12 -13.92
C ILE A 74 21.99 -4.19 -15.43
N TYR A 75 20.91 -4.02 -16.22
CA TYR A 75 21.01 -4.01 -17.67
C TYR A 75 21.97 -2.92 -18.17
N SER A 76 21.80 -1.68 -17.70
CA SER A 76 22.68 -0.57 -18.05
C SER A 76 24.14 -0.85 -17.66
N MET A 77 24.39 -1.28 -16.43
CA MET A 77 25.73 -1.57 -15.93
C MET A 77 26.38 -2.76 -16.66
N ALA A 78 25.60 -3.81 -16.92
CA ALA A 78 26.08 -4.97 -17.67
C ALA A 78 26.44 -4.61 -19.11
N ARG A 79 25.65 -3.75 -19.77
CA ARG A 79 25.91 -3.25 -21.13
C ARG A 79 27.21 -2.43 -21.19
N LEU A 80 27.35 -1.47 -20.26
CA LEU A 80 28.58 -0.66 -20.14
C LEU A 80 29.82 -1.52 -19.87
N ALA A 81 29.65 -2.59 -19.10
CA ALA A 81 30.77 -3.56 -18.87
C ALA A 81 31.07 -4.37 -20.11
N GLN A 82 30.09 -4.78 -20.91
CA GLN A 82 30.26 -5.56 -22.12
C GLN A 82 30.89 -4.76 -23.24
N SER A 83 30.52 -3.48 -23.42
CA SER A 83 31.14 -2.56 -24.39
C SER A 83 32.52 -2.06 -23.97
N SER A 84 33.04 -2.50 -22.80
CA SER A 84 34.27 -2.01 -22.20
C SER A 84 34.27 -0.52 -21.81
N GLU A 85 33.19 0.18 -22.01
CA GLU A 85 33.03 1.61 -21.63
C GLU A 85 33.23 1.82 -20.13
N PHE A 86 32.69 0.93 -19.30
CA PHE A 86 32.87 1.01 -17.84
C PHE A 86 34.37 0.89 -17.46
N THR A 87 35.13 0.05 -18.17
CA THR A 87 36.61 -0.09 -17.97
C THR A 87 37.32 1.19 -18.33
N ILE A 88 36.95 1.82 -19.46
CA ILE A 88 37.54 3.12 -19.89
C ILE A 88 37.20 4.20 -18.84
N LEU A 89 35.99 4.22 -18.32
CA LEU A 89 35.61 5.17 -17.28
C LEU A 89 36.39 4.98 -15.98
N ARG A 90 36.71 3.73 -15.61
CA ARG A 90 37.56 3.42 -14.45
C ARG A 90 39.01 3.89 -14.66
N THR A 91 39.58 3.65 -15.80
CA THR A 91 40.95 4.12 -16.12
C THR A 91 41.04 5.65 -16.23
N ALA A 92 39.93 6.31 -16.63
CA ALA A 92 39.79 7.76 -16.63
C ALA A 92 39.53 8.37 -15.24
N GLY A 93 39.60 7.58 -14.14
CA GLY A 93 39.51 8.04 -12.75
C GLY A 93 38.14 7.92 -12.09
N LEU A 94 37.21 7.13 -12.66
CA LEU A 94 35.99 6.76 -11.99
C LEU A 94 36.26 5.68 -10.94
N GLY A 95 36.67 6.09 -9.74
CA GLY A 95 36.91 5.16 -8.62
C GLY A 95 35.61 4.51 -8.12
N PRO A 96 35.70 3.35 -7.41
CA PRO A 96 34.56 2.58 -6.94
C PRO A 96 33.58 3.39 -6.08
N GLY A 97 34.09 4.21 -5.15
CA GLY A 97 33.25 5.07 -4.29
C GLY A 97 32.52 6.15 -5.07
N ARG A 98 33.13 6.71 -6.12
CA ARG A 98 32.45 7.70 -6.99
C ARG A 98 31.37 7.05 -7.85
N ALA A 99 31.60 5.84 -8.35
CA ALA A 99 30.59 5.07 -9.07
C ALA A 99 29.39 4.76 -8.19
N LEU A 100 29.63 4.30 -6.95
CA LEU A 100 28.57 4.08 -5.97
C LEU A 100 27.80 5.38 -5.65
N GLY A 101 28.49 6.50 -5.44
CA GLY A 101 27.86 7.80 -5.17
C GLY A 101 26.98 8.30 -6.33
N LEU A 102 27.42 8.10 -7.59
CA LEU A 102 26.61 8.44 -8.77
C LEU A 102 25.34 7.59 -8.84
N LEU A 103 25.44 6.29 -8.63
CA LEU A 103 24.30 5.39 -8.65
C LEU A 103 23.37 5.64 -7.44
N ALA A 104 23.92 5.89 -6.25
CA ALA A 104 23.14 6.23 -5.07
C ALA A 104 22.28 7.49 -5.31
N MET A 105 22.83 8.50 -5.98
CA MET A 105 22.08 9.72 -6.35
C MET A 105 20.89 9.39 -7.26
N VAL A 106 21.08 8.50 -8.25
CA VAL A 106 19.98 8.00 -9.09
C VAL A 106 18.94 7.27 -8.25
N GLY A 107 19.38 6.42 -7.32
CA GLY A 107 18.50 5.69 -6.40
C GLY A 107 17.66 6.63 -5.53
N VAL A 108 18.26 7.72 -5.03
CA VAL A 108 17.53 8.76 -4.28
C VAL A 108 16.49 9.45 -5.16
N ILE A 109 16.87 9.86 -6.39
CA ILE A 109 15.93 10.52 -7.31
C ILE A 109 14.74 9.59 -7.62
N PHE A 110 15.00 8.34 -7.94
CA PHE A 110 13.94 7.36 -8.18
C PHE A 110 13.09 7.09 -6.94
N GLY A 111 13.71 6.98 -5.77
CA GLY A 111 13.00 6.78 -4.51
C GLY A 111 12.05 7.93 -4.19
N VAL A 112 12.52 9.18 -4.34
CA VAL A 112 11.68 10.38 -4.10
C VAL A 112 10.55 10.48 -5.13
N LEU A 113 10.86 10.25 -6.42
CA LEU A 113 9.84 10.30 -7.48
C LEU A 113 8.72 9.28 -7.22
N THR A 114 9.10 8.05 -6.92
CA THR A 114 8.15 6.97 -6.71
C THR A 114 7.38 7.12 -5.41
N PHE A 115 8.04 7.62 -4.36
CA PHE A 115 7.36 7.98 -3.11
C PHE A 115 6.28 9.05 -3.36
N ALA A 116 6.59 10.07 -4.17
CA ALA A 116 5.62 11.10 -4.53
C ALA A 116 4.43 10.50 -5.32
N VAL A 117 4.68 9.57 -6.25
CA VAL A 117 3.60 8.86 -6.95
C VAL A 117 2.76 8.04 -5.97
N GLY A 118 3.38 7.28 -5.07
CA GLY A 118 2.68 6.45 -4.09
C GLY A 118 1.88 7.25 -3.05
N GLU A 119 2.31 8.46 -2.69
CA GLU A 119 1.64 9.29 -1.69
C GLU A 119 0.51 10.13 -2.28
N TYR A 120 0.67 10.64 -3.50
CA TYR A 120 -0.29 11.59 -4.09
C TYR A 120 -1.10 10.99 -5.24
N VAL A 121 -0.45 10.29 -6.17
CA VAL A 121 -1.12 9.82 -7.38
C VAL A 121 -1.93 8.55 -7.12
N THR A 122 -1.32 7.56 -6.45
CA THR A 122 -1.97 6.27 -6.18
C THR A 122 -3.28 6.41 -5.41
N PRO A 123 -3.37 7.11 -4.25
CA PRO A 123 -4.63 7.22 -3.52
C PRO A 123 -5.71 7.95 -4.34
N HIS A 124 -5.31 8.93 -5.15
CA HIS A 124 -6.24 9.68 -5.98
C HIS A 124 -6.82 8.83 -7.10
N SER A 125 -5.98 8.07 -7.80
CA SER A 125 -6.42 7.19 -8.88
C SER A 125 -7.29 6.05 -8.38
N GLU A 126 -6.96 5.42 -7.25
CA GLU A 126 -7.77 4.36 -6.65
C GLU A 126 -9.15 4.87 -6.18
N GLN A 127 -9.21 6.10 -5.63
CA GLN A 127 -10.50 6.74 -5.31
C GLN A 127 -11.36 6.93 -6.57
N GLN A 128 -10.77 7.33 -7.70
CA GLN A 128 -11.49 7.47 -8.96
C GLN A 128 -12.00 6.12 -9.48
N VAL A 129 -11.21 5.06 -9.39
CA VAL A 129 -11.65 3.69 -9.72
C VAL A 129 -12.84 3.27 -8.85
N ALA A 130 -12.74 3.52 -7.53
CA ALA A 130 -13.81 3.23 -6.60
C ALA A 130 -15.13 3.95 -6.96
N LEU A 131 -15.04 5.25 -7.25
CA LEU A 131 -16.18 6.06 -7.66
C LEU A 131 -16.76 5.61 -9.02
N LEU A 132 -15.92 5.21 -9.97
CA LEU A 132 -16.36 4.66 -11.23
C LEU A 132 -17.14 3.36 -11.04
N LYS A 133 -16.58 2.41 -10.29
CA LYS A 133 -17.20 1.11 -10.01
C LYS A 133 -18.51 1.23 -9.21
N SER A 134 -18.59 2.18 -8.28
CA SER A 134 -19.81 2.41 -7.48
C SER A 134 -21.00 2.88 -8.32
N ARG A 135 -20.78 3.60 -9.44
CA ARG A 135 -21.85 4.07 -10.33
C ARG A 135 -22.62 2.91 -10.97
N PHE A 136 -22.00 1.75 -11.11
CA PHE A 136 -22.57 0.55 -11.71
C PHE A 136 -22.97 -0.50 -10.66
N GLY A 137 -23.10 -0.10 -9.40
CA GLY A 137 -23.44 -1.03 -8.32
C GLY A 137 -22.33 -2.05 -8.00
N MET A 138 -21.14 -1.85 -8.60
CA MET A 138 -19.91 -2.58 -8.28
C MET A 138 -19.15 -1.81 -7.21
N GLY A 139 -19.83 -1.47 -6.10
CA GLY A 139 -19.22 -0.77 -4.98
C GLY A 139 -17.96 -1.50 -4.52
N LEU A 140 -17.03 -0.77 -3.90
CA LEU A 140 -15.95 -1.39 -3.15
C LEU A 140 -16.57 -2.43 -2.21
N ALA A 141 -16.60 -3.67 -2.66
CA ALA A 141 -16.85 -4.78 -1.77
C ALA A 141 -15.64 -4.85 -0.84
N ILE A 142 -15.73 -4.11 0.26
CA ILE A 142 -14.80 -4.21 1.37
C ILE A 142 -14.94 -5.62 1.91
N GLY A 143 -14.20 -6.56 1.34
CA GLY A 143 -14.34 -7.96 1.66
C GLY A 143 -15.80 -8.44 1.74
N ARG A 144 -16.06 -9.73 1.85
CA ARG A 144 -17.42 -10.28 2.03
C ARG A 144 -18.12 -9.78 3.30
N THR A 145 -17.39 -9.18 4.24
CA THR A 145 -17.85 -8.82 5.60
C THR A 145 -17.96 -7.31 5.85
N GLY A 146 -17.52 -6.44 4.96
CA GLY A 146 -17.46 -4.99 5.20
C GLY A 146 -16.28 -4.57 6.10
N ALA A 147 -16.13 -3.26 6.32
CA ALA A 147 -15.18 -2.71 7.27
C ALA A 147 -15.75 -2.74 8.69
N TRP A 148 -14.94 -3.15 9.65
CA TRP A 148 -15.30 -3.20 11.06
C TRP A 148 -14.48 -2.17 11.83
N LEU A 149 -15.18 -1.27 12.50
CA LEU A 149 -14.62 -0.26 13.38
C LEU A 149 -15.09 -0.53 14.80
N LYS A 150 -14.24 -0.30 15.78
CA LYS A 150 -14.58 -0.50 17.19
C LYS A 150 -14.29 0.75 17.98
N GLU A 151 -15.19 1.09 18.88
CA GLU A 151 -15.10 2.22 19.78
C GLU A 151 -15.45 1.76 21.19
N HIS A 152 -14.72 2.23 22.18
CA HIS A 152 -15.06 2.04 23.58
C HIS A 152 -15.55 3.37 24.14
N ARG A 153 -16.76 3.36 24.69
CA ARG A 153 -17.33 4.55 25.31
C ARG A 153 -17.67 4.28 26.76
N GLN A 154 -17.26 5.18 27.62
CA GLN A 154 -17.69 5.17 29.01
C GLN A 154 -18.97 6.02 29.10
N ASP A 155 -20.08 5.38 29.34
CA ASP A 155 -21.39 6.01 29.51
C ASP A 155 -21.80 5.95 31.00
N ALA A 156 -22.89 6.61 31.37
CA ALA A 156 -23.41 6.59 32.74
C ALA A 156 -23.75 5.16 33.26
N ASP A 157 -23.99 4.21 32.32
CA ASP A 157 -24.35 2.81 32.59
C ASP A 157 -23.13 1.84 32.58
N GLY A 158 -21.90 2.36 32.48
CA GLY A 158 -20.65 1.57 32.43
C GLY A 158 -19.91 1.66 31.09
N LEU A 159 -18.90 0.79 30.92
CA LEU A 159 -18.09 0.74 29.72
C LEU A 159 -18.86 -0.02 28.61
N LYS A 160 -19.17 0.67 27.52
CA LYS A 160 -19.84 0.06 26.35
C LYS A 160 -18.82 -0.15 25.23
N SER A 161 -18.81 -1.34 24.65
CA SER A 161 -18.07 -1.63 23.43
C SER A 161 -19.00 -1.45 22.23
N ILE A 162 -18.66 -0.53 21.35
CA ILE A 162 -19.45 -0.21 20.17
C ILE A 162 -18.69 -0.72 18.95
N THR A 163 -19.34 -1.57 18.16
CA THR A 163 -18.77 -2.09 16.92
C THR A 163 -19.59 -1.61 15.74
N VAL A 164 -18.92 -0.93 14.80
CA VAL A 164 -19.53 -0.38 13.59
C VAL A 164 -19.08 -1.18 12.38
N ASN A 165 -20.03 -1.70 11.62
CA ASN A 165 -19.78 -2.35 10.34
C ASN A 165 -20.25 -1.44 9.22
N VAL A 166 -19.39 -1.17 8.25
CA VAL A 166 -19.69 -0.37 7.06
C VAL A 166 -19.44 -1.23 5.82
N ARG A 167 -20.45 -1.38 4.97
CA ARG A 167 -20.33 -2.22 3.78
C ARG A 167 -19.85 -1.51 2.53
N GLY A 168 -20.04 -0.21 2.44
CA GLY A 168 -19.63 0.55 1.27
C GLY A 168 -19.45 2.03 1.56
N VAL A 169 -18.82 2.73 0.61
CA VAL A 169 -18.74 4.18 0.57
C VAL A 169 -19.50 4.67 -0.65
N GLY A 170 -20.49 5.49 -0.41
CA GLY A 170 -21.28 6.13 -1.42
C GLY A 170 -20.59 7.35 -2.05
N ARG A 171 -21.36 8.08 -2.88
CA ARG A 171 -20.90 9.35 -3.48
C ARG A 171 -20.67 10.37 -2.37
N ALA A 172 -19.62 11.17 -2.49
CA ALA A 172 -19.25 12.25 -1.55
C ALA A 172 -18.76 11.82 -0.16
N GLY A 173 -18.39 10.54 0.05
CA GLY A 173 -17.87 10.07 1.34
C GLY A 173 -18.98 9.67 2.33
N GLU A 174 -20.19 9.47 1.83
CA GLU A 174 -21.26 8.83 2.60
C GLU A 174 -20.95 7.36 2.80
N LEU A 175 -21.35 6.80 3.93
CA LEU A 175 -21.19 5.38 4.25
C LEU A 175 -22.49 4.65 3.94
N ASP A 176 -22.44 3.56 3.18
CA ASP A 176 -23.61 2.76 2.81
C ASP A 176 -23.69 1.47 3.66
N ASP A 177 -24.92 1.05 3.98
CA ASP A 177 -25.27 -0.14 4.80
C ASP A 177 -24.44 -0.17 6.10
N VAL A 178 -24.72 0.79 6.98
CA VAL A 178 -24.04 0.94 8.26
C VAL A 178 -24.80 0.14 9.33
N ARG A 179 -24.07 -0.68 10.08
CA ARG A 179 -24.59 -1.44 11.21
C ARG A 179 -23.77 -1.15 12.44
N ILE A 180 -24.41 -0.75 13.51
CA ILE A 180 -23.81 -0.40 14.78
C ILE A 180 -24.31 -1.39 15.82
N PHE A 181 -23.39 -2.00 16.57
CA PHE A 181 -23.69 -2.93 17.64
C PHE A 181 -23.11 -2.39 18.95
N GLU A 182 -23.94 -2.18 19.95
CA GLU A 182 -23.51 -1.76 21.28
C GLU A 182 -23.63 -2.93 22.25
N VAL A 183 -22.53 -3.24 22.91
CA VAL A 183 -22.39 -4.38 23.82
C VAL A 183 -21.97 -3.86 25.19
N ASP A 184 -22.60 -4.37 26.25
CA ASP A 184 -22.29 -4.01 27.64
C ASP A 184 -20.99 -4.69 28.14
N GLU A 185 -20.56 -4.38 29.37
CA GLU A 185 -19.39 -5.01 29.99
C GLU A 185 -19.50 -6.53 30.14
N ALA A 186 -20.71 -7.07 30.21
CA ALA A 186 -20.98 -8.49 30.31
C ALA A 186 -20.99 -9.20 28.94
N GLY A 187 -20.66 -8.49 27.84
CA GLY A 187 -20.66 -9.03 26.48
C GLY A 187 -22.07 -9.21 25.89
N ARG A 188 -23.12 -8.61 26.44
CA ARG A 188 -24.50 -8.73 25.96
C ARG A 188 -24.83 -7.59 25.01
N LEU A 189 -25.46 -7.91 23.89
CA LEU A 189 -25.95 -6.91 22.94
C LEU A 189 -27.10 -6.10 23.57
N VAL A 190 -26.89 -4.81 23.71
CA VAL A 190 -27.88 -3.86 24.32
C VAL A 190 -28.66 -3.15 23.24
N ARG A 191 -27.96 -2.72 22.18
CA ARG A 191 -28.58 -1.96 21.09
C ARG A 191 -27.95 -2.31 19.77
N SER A 192 -28.74 -2.42 18.72
CA SER A 192 -28.24 -2.44 17.34
C SER A 192 -28.94 -1.37 16.52
N ILE A 193 -28.18 -0.71 15.66
CA ILE A 193 -28.70 0.30 14.74
C ILE A 193 -28.31 -0.15 13.34
N THR A 194 -29.28 -0.26 12.44
CA THR A 194 -29.03 -0.50 11.02
C THR A 194 -29.50 0.70 10.24
N ALA A 195 -28.63 1.31 9.44
CA ALA A 195 -28.95 2.48 8.62
C ALA A 195 -28.59 2.24 7.17
N GLU A 196 -29.43 2.70 6.26
CA GLU A 196 -29.19 2.61 4.83
C GLU A 196 -27.96 3.44 4.44
N ARG A 197 -27.82 4.63 5.02
CA ARG A 197 -26.70 5.55 4.83
C ARG A 197 -26.32 6.27 6.11
N ALA A 198 -25.04 6.62 6.22
CA ALA A 198 -24.54 7.53 7.23
C ALA A 198 -23.75 8.67 6.58
N ILE A 199 -24.09 9.90 6.93
CA ILE A 199 -23.33 11.10 6.54
C ILE A 199 -22.44 11.45 7.70
N VAL A 200 -21.12 11.42 7.45
CA VAL A 200 -20.10 11.75 8.45
C VAL A 200 -19.74 13.22 8.31
N SER A 201 -19.77 13.97 9.40
CA SER A 201 -19.35 15.38 9.39
C SER A 201 -17.88 15.49 9.01
N ARG A 202 -17.55 16.42 8.08
CA ARG A 202 -16.17 16.73 7.69
C ARG A 202 -15.45 17.63 8.68
N ASP A 203 -16.16 18.21 9.62
CA ASP A 203 -15.56 19.06 10.64
C ASP A 203 -14.92 18.19 11.73
N ARG A 204 -13.60 18.37 11.94
CA ARG A 204 -12.80 17.58 12.91
C ARG A 204 -13.30 17.71 14.35
N ASN A 205 -14.05 18.76 14.63
CA ASN A 205 -14.58 19.03 15.98
C ASN A 205 -16.00 18.50 16.19
N VAL A 206 -16.66 17.97 15.16
CA VAL A 206 -18.02 17.43 15.24
C VAL A 206 -17.93 15.90 15.19
N HIS A 207 -18.15 15.29 16.34
CA HIS A 207 -18.17 13.84 16.56
C HIS A 207 -19.58 13.27 16.41
N GLU A 208 -20.21 13.52 15.25
CA GLU A 208 -21.61 13.15 15.03
C GLU A 208 -21.80 12.59 13.61
N TRP A 209 -22.48 11.46 13.53
CA TRP A 209 -22.94 10.89 12.27
C TRP A 209 -24.44 11.07 12.10
N THR A 210 -24.88 11.46 10.92
CA THR A 210 -26.31 11.54 10.57
C THR A 210 -26.69 10.26 9.84
N LEU A 211 -27.44 9.39 10.52
CA LEU A 211 -27.94 8.13 9.99
C LEU A 211 -29.26 8.35 9.27
N GLN A 212 -29.39 7.83 8.04
CA GLN A 212 -30.62 7.89 7.23
C GLN A 212 -31.30 6.53 7.21
N ASN A 213 -32.62 6.53 7.32
CA ASN A 213 -33.47 5.34 7.38
C ASN A 213 -32.98 4.34 8.44
N ALA A 214 -32.75 4.83 9.66
CA ALA A 214 -32.24 4.03 10.75
C ALA A 214 -33.34 3.17 11.41
N ILE A 215 -33.01 1.91 11.62
CA ILE A 215 -33.79 0.95 12.43
C ILE A 215 -32.98 0.68 13.69
N VAL A 216 -33.55 1.08 14.84
CA VAL A 216 -32.93 0.90 16.15
C VAL A 216 -33.67 -0.24 16.86
N THR A 217 -32.88 -1.29 17.19
CA THR A 217 -33.37 -2.43 17.97
C THR A 217 -32.74 -2.38 19.36
N LEU A 218 -33.56 -2.34 20.39
CA LEU A 218 -33.13 -2.31 21.79
C LEU A 218 -33.48 -3.64 22.46
N TRP A 219 -32.47 -4.24 23.11
CA TRP A 219 -32.65 -5.43 23.95
C TRP A 219 -32.72 -5.01 25.42
N GLN A 220 -33.89 -5.08 26.02
CA GLN A 220 -34.06 -4.83 27.45
C GLN A 220 -33.83 -6.12 28.21
N PRO A 221 -32.87 -6.15 29.17
CA PRO A 221 -32.71 -7.31 30.02
C PRO A 221 -34.01 -7.50 30.83
N SER A 222 -34.57 -8.68 30.71
CA SER A 222 -35.77 -9.03 31.50
C SER A 222 -35.36 -9.58 32.86
N ALA A 223 -36.17 -9.37 33.87
CA ALA A 223 -36.03 -10.04 35.16
C ALA A 223 -36.03 -11.57 34.96
N ALA A 224 -35.38 -12.32 35.85
CA ALA A 224 -34.94 -13.73 35.70
C ALA A 224 -36.00 -14.76 35.22
N SER A 225 -37.22 -14.37 34.95
CA SER A 225 -38.33 -15.28 34.54
C SER A 225 -39.17 -14.77 33.36
N ALA A 226 -38.84 -13.66 32.72
CA ALA A 226 -39.60 -13.15 31.57
C ALA A 226 -38.72 -13.16 30.27
N PRO A 227 -39.29 -13.41 29.08
CA PRO A 227 -38.54 -13.38 27.84
C PRO A 227 -37.97 -11.98 27.57
N PRO A 228 -36.80 -11.86 26.93
CA PRO A 228 -36.19 -10.56 26.59
C PRO A 228 -37.13 -9.75 25.72
N ARG A 229 -37.34 -8.50 26.09
CA ARG A 229 -38.23 -7.58 25.36
C ARG A 229 -37.39 -6.89 24.28
N ILE A 230 -37.82 -7.01 23.04
CA ILE A 230 -37.22 -6.37 21.87
C ILE A 230 -38.12 -5.18 21.48
N ASP A 231 -37.57 -3.98 21.49
CA ASP A 231 -38.22 -2.78 21.03
C ASP A 231 -37.57 -2.28 19.74
N GLU A 232 -38.32 -2.21 18.64
CA GLU A 232 -37.83 -1.75 17.34
C GLU A 232 -38.44 -0.38 17.04
N ARG A 233 -37.58 0.60 16.72
CA ARG A 233 -37.96 1.97 16.34
C ARG A 233 -37.33 2.33 14.99
N ARG A 234 -38.11 2.95 14.13
CA ARG A 234 -37.63 3.47 12.84
C ARG A 234 -37.55 4.99 12.90
N ALA A 235 -36.44 5.53 12.43
CA ALA A 235 -36.18 6.95 12.32
C ALA A 235 -35.70 7.29 10.90
N ALA A 236 -36.37 8.23 10.23
CA ALA A 236 -35.93 8.68 8.90
C ALA A 236 -34.55 9.35 8.96
N LEU A 237 -34.30 10.10 10.04
CA LEU A 237 -33.01 10.74 10.33
C LEU A 237 -32.72 10.56 11.82
N MET A 238 -31.52 10.11 12.15
CA MET A 238 -31.05 9.94 13.52
C MET A 238 -29.62 10.48 13.63
N ARG A 239 -29.38 11.31 14.64
CA ARG A 239 -28.01 11.71 15.01
C ARG A 239 -27.43 10.67 15.95
N TRP A 240 -26.18 10.29 15.66
CA TRP A 240 -25.46 9.33 16.46
C TRP A 240 -24.08 9.89 16.80
N ASP A 241 -23.84 10.09 18.10
CA ASP A 241 -22.57 10.61 18.60
C ASP A 241 -21.52 9.51 18.57
N THR A 242 -20.32 9.82 18.06
CA THR A 242 -19.20 8.87 17.95
C THR A 242 -17.87 9.60 17.94
N THR A 243 -16.83 8.96 18.46
CA THR A 243 -15.46 9.48 18.35
C THR A 243 -14.82 9.17 17.00
N LEU A 244 -15.48 8.33 16.17
CA LEU A 244 -15.01 7.96 14.83
C LEU A 244 -15.23 9.12 13.86
N ASN A 245 -14.13 9.77 13.47
CA ASN A 245 -14.18 10.86 12.50
C ASN A 245 -14.27 10.34 11.04
N ALA A 246 -14.54 11.24 10.09
CA ALA A 246 -14.68 10.92 8.69
C ALA A 246 -13.42 10.26 8.09
N SER A 247 -12.23 10.66 8.54
CA SER A 247 -10.97 10.10 8.04
C SER A 247 -10.79 8.65 8.48
N VAL A 248 -11.13 8.32 9.73
CA VAL A 248 -11.08 6.95 10.26
C VAL A 248 -12.10 6.05 9.57
N ALA A 249 -13.34 6.54 9.39
CA ALA A 249 -14.37 5.78 8.70
C ALA A 249 -14.03 5.53 7.21
N ALA A 250 -13.51 6.55 6.51
CA ALA A 250 -13.06 6.42 5.13
C ALA A 250 -11.83 5.51 5.01
N ALA A 251 -10.89 5.59 5.96
CA ALA A 251 -9.69 4.77 5.98
C ALA A 251 -10.01 3.28 6.20
N ALA A 252 -10.99 2.96 7.04
CA ALA A 252 -11.41 1.58 7.28
C ALA A 252 -11.96 0.89 6.02
N VAL A 253 -12.47 1.69 5.10
CA VAL A 253 -13.09 1.23 3.84
C VAL A 253 -12.07 1.06 2.72
N LEU A 254 -10.96 1.78 2.77
CA LEU A 254 -9.91 1.69 1.75
C LEU A 254 -8.98 0.51 2.03
N PRO A 255 -8.49 -0.19 0.99
CA PRO A 255 -7.43 -1.18 1.16
C PRO A 255 -6.21 -0.54 1.83
N ILE A 256 -5.61 -1.23 2.81
CA ILE A 256 -4.45 -0.71 3.55
C ILE A 256 -3.30 -0.30 2.61
N GLN A 257 -3.19 -1.00 1.46
CA GLN A 257 -2.17 -0.76 0.45
C GLN A 257 -2.34 0.58 -0.27
N SER A 258 -3.56 1.13 -0.34
CA SER A 258 -3.85 2.40 -1.02
C SER A 258 -3.75 3.63 -0.12
N MET A 259 -3.64 3.44 1.19
CA MET A 259 -3.54 4.55 2.13
C MET A 259 -2.18 5.25 2.05
N GLY A 260 -2.14 6.58 2.01
CA GLY A 260 -0.92 7.38 2.15
C GLY A 260 -0.29 7.27 3.54
N VAL A 261 0.96 7.74 3.68
CA VAL A 261 1.73 7.70 4.93
C VAL A 261 0.99 8.42 6.06
N PHE A 262 0.43 9.61 5.78
CA PHE A 262 -0.29 10.38 6.77
C PHE A 262 -1.60 9.72 7.22
N ALA A 263 -2.34 9.11 6.27
CA ALA A 263 -3.57 8.38 6.59
C ALA A 263 -3.28 7.13 7.44
N LEU A 264 -2.20 6.40 7.11
CA LEU A 264 -1.75 5.23 7.88
C LEU A 264 -1.34 5.61 9.31
N TRP A 265 -0.65 6.74 9.46
CA TRP A 265 -0.27 7.24 10.79
C TRP A 265 -1.48 7.62 11.63
N ASP A 266 -2.36 8.44 11.09
CA ASP A 266 -3.59 8.91 11.76
C ASP A 266 -4.45 7.70 12.18
N TYR A 267 -4.65 6.76 11.26
CA TYR A 267 -5.44 5.57 11.54
C TYR A 267 -4.78 4.64 12.57
N SER A 268 -3.47 4.44 12.49
CA SER A 268 -2.74 3.58 13.43
C SER A 268 -2.73 4.12 14.87
N THR A 269 -2.80 5.44 15.04
CA THR A 269 -2.85 6.09 16.36
C THR A 269 -4.23 6.02 16.99
N HIS A 270 -5.29 6.00 16.17
CA HIS A 270 -6.67 5.86 16.67
C HIS A 270 -7.06 4.41 17.02
N LEU A 271 -6.40 3.41 16.41
CA LEU A 271 -6.62 1.99 16.68
C LEU A 271 -5.84 1.43 17.88
N VAL A 272 -5.33 2.27 18.76
CA VAL A 272 -4.47 1.86 19.90
C VAL A 272 -5.09 0.77 20.78
N GLN A 273 -6.40 0.61 20.80
CA GLN A 273 -7.11 -0.37 21.62
C GLN A 273 -7.22 -1.78 20.99
N GLU A 274 -6.91 -1.94 19.67
CA GLU A 274 -6.87 -3.24 19.00
C GLU A 274 -5.45 -3.54 18.50
N GLU A 275 -4.66 -4.20 19.32
CA GLU A 275 -3.23 -4.39 19.15
C GLU A 275 -2.85 -5.04 17.80
N GLN A 276 -3.56 -6.07 17.36
CA GLN A 276 -3.27 -6.76 16.09
C GLN A 276 -3.66 -5.96 14.85
N ALA A 277 -4.78 -5.24 14.87
CA ALA A 277 -5.18 -4.38 13.76
C ALA A 277 -4.21 -3.21 13.63
N SER A 278 -3.86 -2.56 14.74
CA SER A 278 -2.89 -1.48 14.82
C SER A 278 -1.52 -1.88 14.25
N GLN A 279 -1.02 -3.10 14.49
CA GLN A 279 0.26 -3.59 13.99
C GLN A 279 0.35 -3.64 12.46
N ARG A 280 -0.72 -4.09 11.76
CA ARG A 280 -0.76 -4.12 10.29
C ARG A 280 -0.60 -2.73 9.68
N TYR A 281 -1.29 -1.72 10.25
CA TYR A 281 -1.20 -0.34 9.77
C TYR A 281 0.18 0.28 10.08
N ARG A 282 0.72 0.04 11.27
CA ARG A 282 2.08 0.48 11.63
C ARG A 282 3.15 -0.15 10.73
N GLN A 283 3.01 -1.43 10.42
CA GLN A 283 3.92 -2.11 9.51
C GLN A 283 3.86 -1.52 8.09
N GLN A 284 2.66 -1.27 7.57
CA GLN A 284 2.49 -0.65 6.25
C GLN A 284 3.02 0.79 6.23
N PHE A 285 2.83 1.54 7.32
CA PHE A 285 3.43 2.86 7.50
C PHE A 285 4.96 2.80 7.36
N TRP A 286 5.63 1.93 8.11
CA TRP A 286 7.08 1.80 8.04
C TRP A 286 7.58 1.29 6.70
N LYS A 287 6.86 0.39 6.03
CA LYS A 287 7.17 -0.03 4.66
C LYS A 287 7.15 1.16 3.71
N ARG A 288 6.17 2.05 3.81
CA ARG A 288 6.09 3.25 2.97
C ARG A 288 7.17 4.27 3.28
N VAL A 289 7.45 4.53 4.54
CA VAL A 289 8.51 5.48 4.98
C VAL A 289 9.89 5.00 4.51
N LEU A 290 10.15 3.69 4.59
CA LEU A 290 11.43 3.10 4.17
C LEU A 290 11.53 2.84 2.66
N TYR A 291 10.47 3.08 1.91
CA TYR A 291 10.42 2.79 0.48
C TYR A 291 11.50 3.50 -0.35
N PRO A 292 11.81 4.80 -0.17
CA PRO A 292 12.90 5.45 -0.89
C PRO A 292 14.26 4.79 -0.64
N PHE A 293 14.46 4.29 0.58
CA PHE A 293 15.68 3.55 0.95
C PHE A 293 15.77 2.22 0.19
N THR A 294 14.66 1.53 -0.03
CA THR A 294 14.61 0.30 -0.84
C THR A 294 15.10 0.55 -2.26
N CYS A 295 14.67 1.63 -2.92
CA CYS A 295 15.15 2.00 -4.25
C CYS A 295 16.68 2.22 -4.27
N LEU A 296 17.22 2.88 -3.24
CA LEU A 296 18.67 3.08 -3.10
C LEU A 296 19.43 1.75 -2.95
N VAL A 297 18.89 0.82 -2.15
CA VAL A 297 19.46 -0.52 -1.99
C VAL A 297 19.47 -1.28 -3.31
N MET A 298 18.38 -1.21 -4.09
CA MET A 298 18.26 -1.88 -5.39
C MET A 298 19.26 -1.35 -6.41
N VAL A 299 19.46 -0.04 -6.47
CA VAL A 299 20.49 0.56 -7.34
C VAL A 299 21.89 0.14 -6.90
N SER A 300 22.17 0.10 -5.60
CA SER A 300 23.45 -0.31 -5.05
C SER A 300 23.76 -1.77 -5.37
N LEU A 301 22.75 -2.64 -5.33
CA LEU A 301 22.85 -4.06 -5.66
C LEU A 301 23.21 -4.31 -7.14
N ALA A 302 22.87 -3.37 -8.02
CA ALA A 302 23.22 -3.47 -9.43
C ALA A 302 24.70 -3.17 -9.72
N LEU A 303 25.41 -2.43 -8.86
CA LEU A 303 26.80 -2.02 -9.09
C LEU A 303 27.79 -3.18 -9.24
N PRO A 304 27.75 -4.27 -8.46
CA PRO A 304 28.62 -5.43 -8.65
C PRO A 304 28.60 -5.97 -10.09
N PHE A 305 27.46 -5.88 -10.78
CA PHE A 305 27.33 -6.37 -12.16
C PHE A 305 28.17 -5.57 -13.19
N ALA A 306 28.50 -4.31 -12.89
CA ALA A 306 29.42 -3.51 -13.71
C ALA A 306 30.89 -4.01 -13.63
N TYR A 307 31.22 -4.64 -12.50
CA TYR A 307 32.59 -5.19 -12.27
C TYR A 307 32.72 -6.63 -12.74
N LEU A 308 31.64 -7.33 -13.08
CA LEU A 308 31.71 -8.66 -13.67
C LEU A 308 32.26 -8.56 -15.09
N SER A 309 33.28 -9.42 -15.41
CA SER A 309 33.92 -9.43 -16.73
C SER A 309 32.91 -9.67 -17.86
N ALA A 310 33.17 -9.10 -19.03
CA ALA A 310 32.39 -9.33 -20.25
C ALA A 310 32.35 -10.83 -20.64
N ARG A 311 33.34 -11.60 -20.25
CA ARG A 311 33.46 -13.04 -20.50
C ARG A 311 32.63 -13.91 -19.54
N ALA A 312 32.17 -13.35 -18.41
CA ALA A 312 31.38 -14.06 -17.41
C ALA A 312 29.86 -14.01 -17.72
N GLY A 313 29.46 -14.51 -18.88
CA GLY A 313 28.10 -14.54 -19.35
C GLY A 313 27.64 -13.24 -20.07
N GLY A 314 26.66 -13.37 -20.97
CA GLY A 314 26.07 -12.23 -21.67
C GLY A 314 25.24 -11.32 -20.75
N VAL A 315 24.80 -10.18 -21.27
CA VAL A 315 23.87 -9.26 -20.55
C VAL A 315 22.64 -9.99 -20.07
N SER A 316 22.09 -10.91 -20.87
CA SER A 316 20.88 -11.68 -20.56
C SER A 316 20.99 -12.48 -19.26
N VAL A 317 22.15 -13.15 -19.02
CA VAL A 317 22.39 -13.94 -17.80
C VAL A 317 22.44 -13.02 -16.56
N LYS A 318 23.06 -11.85 -16.72
CA LYS A 318 23.15 -10.85 -15.63
C LYS A 318 21.77 -10.28 -15.30
N VAL A 319 20.98 -9.96 -16.33
CA VAL A 319 19.60 -9.49 -16.17
C VAL A 319 18.74 -10.57 -15.52
N PHE A 320 18.86 -11.83 -15.95
CA PHE A 320 18.16 -12.94 -15.32
C PHE A 320 18.50 -13.07 -13.82
N GLY A 321 19.80 -12.96 -13.47
CA GLY A 321 20.23 -12.89 -12.07
C GLY A 321 19.59 -11.73 -11.31
N GLY A 322 19.45 -10.57 -11.95
CA GLY A 322 18.76 -9.41 -11.39
C GLY A 322 17.27 -9.65 -11.14
N VAL A 323 16.60 -10.30 -12.08
CA VAL A 323 15.17 -10.70 -11.91
C VAL A 323 15.03 -11.65 -10.74
N MET A 324 15.88 -12.68 -10.63
CA MET A 324 15.88 -13.62 -9.50
C MET A 324 16.10 -12.91 -8.16
N LEU A 325 17.05 -11.97 -8.10
CA LEU A 325 17.29 -11.15 -6.91
C LEU A 325 16.08 -10.26 -6.56
N GLY A 326 15.42 -9.67 -7.56
CA GLY A 326 14.22 -8.89 -7.36
C GLY A 326 13.07 -9.73 -6.79
N ILE A 327 12.80 -10.89 -7.36
CA ILE A 327 11.76 -11.83 -6.88
C ILE A 327 12.08 -12.29 -5.46
N SER A 328 13.33 -12.68 -5.18
CA SER A 328 13.74 -13.12 -3.84
C SER A 328 13.60 -12.01 -2.80
N PHE A 329 13.81 -10.74 -3.19
CA PHE A 329 13.55 -9.61 -2.32
C PHE A 329 12.07 -9.46 -1.96
N ILE A 330 11.16 -9.57 -2.96
CA ILE A 330 9.71 -9.51 -2.70
C ILE A 330 9.31 -10.64 -1.75
N LEU A 331 9.76 -11.86 -2.03
CA LEU A 331 9.45 -13.02 -1.18
C LEU A 331 9.93 -12.78 0.26
N LEU A 332 11.18 -12.32 0.42
CA LEU A 332 11.73 -12.02 1.73
C LEU A 332 10.96 -10.90 2.45
N ASN A 333 10.57 -9.86 1.71
CA ASN A 333 9.79 -8.75 2.27
C ASN A 333 8.39 -9.19 2.73
N ASN A 334 7.75 -10.10 1.98
CA ASN A 334 6.46 -10.68 2.36
C ASN A 334 6.61 -11.62 3.57
N VAL A 335 7.62 -12.49 3.57
CA VAL A 335 7.90 -13.39 4.70
C VAL A 335 8.23 -12.61 5.97
N ALA A 336 9.12 -11.61 5.89
CA ALA A 336 9.44 -10.75 7.03
C ALA A 336 8.21 -10.01 7.57
N GLY A 337 7.34 -9.56 6.66
CA GLY A 337 6.07 -8.95 7.01
C GLY A 337 5.14 -9.88 7.78
N HIS A 338 4.94 -11.10 7.30
CA HIS A 338 4.09 -12.09 7.95
C HIS A 338 4.66 -12.58 9.29
N LEU A 339 5.97 -12.85 9.33
CA LEU A 339 6.63 -13.25 10.58
C LEU A 339 6.60 -12.12 11.62
N GLY A 340 6.75 -10.88 11.19
CA GLY A 340 6.63 -9.71 12.05
C GLY A 340 5.26 -9.59 12.71
N LEU A 341 4.19 -9.92 11.99
CA LEU A 341 2.81 -9.92 12.52
C LEU A 341 2.54 -11.12 13.44
N LEU A 342 3.13 -12.29 13.15
CA LEU A 342 2.91 -13.50 13.93
C LEU A 342 3.68 -13.50 15.27
N HIS A 343 4.83 -12.83 15.32
CA HIS A 343 5.72 -12.82 16.50
C HIS A 343 5.79 -11.46 17.17
N ASP A 344 4.84 -10.56 16.88
CA ASP A 344 4.74 -9.21 17.45
C ASP A 344 6.06 -8.41 17.39
N TRP A 345 6.81 -8.55 16.27
CA TRP A 345 8.03 -7.77 16.08
C TRP A 345 7.72 -6.28 15.98
N ASN A 346 8.67 -5.46 16.43
CA ASN A 346 8.58 -4.04 16.17
C ASN A 346 8.38 -3.77 14.67
N PRO A 347 7.31 -3.04 14.26
CA PRO A 347 6.95 -2.85 12.86
C PRO A 347 8.06 -2.28 11.98
N TRP A 348 8.91 -1.40 12.55
CA TRP A 348 10.05 -0.84 11.84
C TRP A 348 11.14 -1.87 11.55
N LEU A 349 11.36 -2.86 12.45
CA LEU A 349 12.29 -3.97 12.23
C LEU A 349 11.79 -4.88 11.11
N ALA A 350 10.53 -5.30 11.14
CA ALA A 350 9.94 -6.15 10.12
C ALA A 350 10.02 -5.50 8.71
N ALA A 351 9.88 -4.16 8.63
CA ALA A 351 9.97 -3.42 7.38
C ALA A 351 11.42 -3.17 6.91
N SER A 352 12.41 -3.06 7.83
CA SER A 352 13.79 -2.71 7.48
C SER A 352 14.69 -3.92 7.20
N VAL A 353 14.44 -5.07 7.84
CA VAL A 353 15.26 -6.28 7.75
C VAL A 353 15.56 -6.71 6.31
N PRO A 354 14.59 -6.83 5.39
CA PRO A 354 14.87 -7.21 4.02
C PRO A 354 15.83 -6.23 3.31
N SER A 355 15.56 -4.93 3.41
CA SER A 355 16.39 -3.90 2.79
C SER A 355 17.82 -3.86 3.37
N LEU A 356 17.97 -4.03 4.68
CA LEU A 356 19.29 -4.10 5.32
C LEU A 356 20.08 -5.35 4.90
N LEU A 357 19.42 -6.50 4.80
CA LEU A 357 20.03 -7.75 4.36
C LEU A 357 20.56 -7.62 2.92
N TYR A 358 19.75 -7.04 2.02
CA TYR A 358 20.19 -6.81 0.64
C TYR A 358 21.26 -5.72 0.52
N LEU A 359 21.24 -4.71 1.39
CA LEU A 359 22.32 -3.73 1.47
C LEU A 359 23.66 -4.40 1.88
N LEU A 360 23.63 -5.24 2.90
CA LEU A 360 24.80 -6.01 3.33
C LEU A 360 25.30 -6.94 2.23
N LEU A 361 24.39 -7.62 1.54
CA LEU A 361 24.73 -8.45 0.37
C LEU A 361 25.41 -7.62 -0.73
N SER A 362 24.84 -6.45 -1.05
CA SER A 362 25.40 -5.52 -2.03
C SER A 362 26.81 -5.05 -1.62
N MET A 363 26.98 -4.62 -0.39
CA MET A 363 28.29 -4.14 0.11
C MET A 363 29.34 -5.24 0.16
N SER A 364 28.96 -6.45 0.59
CA SER A 364 29.87 -7.60 0.61
C SER A 364 30.31 -8.02 -0.81
N ALA A 365 29.36 -8.11 -1.73
CA ALA A 365 29.65 -8.41 -3.13
C ALA A 365 30.55 -7.32 -3.78
N PHE A 366 30.24 -6.06 -3.50
CA PHE A 366 31.02 -4.92 -3.99
C PHE A 366 32.45 -4.90 -3.43
N THR A 367 32.62 -5.04 -2.12
CA THR A 367 33.96 -5.07 -1.49
C THR A 367 34.79 -6.25 -1.96
N TRP A 368 34.18 -7.42 -2.11
CA TRP A 368 34.83 -8.60 -2.64
C TRP A 368 35.32 -8.38 -4.07
N LEU A 369 34.49 -7.87 -4.97
CA LEU A 369 34.85 -7.60 -6.37
C LEU A 369 35.91 -6.51 -6.52
N VAL A 370 35.86 -5.45 -5.70
CA VAL A 370 36.83 -4.35 -5.72
C VAL A 370 38.21 -4.81 -5.20
N ARG A 371 38.22 -5.71 -4.17
CA ARG A 371 39.46 -6.18 -3.55
C ARG A 371 40.22 -7.23 -4.39
N TYR A 372 39.49 -8.06 -5.14
CA TYR A 372 40.04 -9.19 -5.87
C TYR A 372 40.13 -8.97 -7.40
N ARG A 373 39.75 -7.83 -7.90
CA ARG A 373 39.84 -7.41 -9.31
C ARG A 373 40.36 -5.97 -9.47
#